data_ba4c281b53454b04faeb387996197007
#
_entry.id   ba4c281b53454b04faeb387996197007
#
_cell.length_a   1.000
_cell.length_b   1.000
_cell.length_c   1.000
_cell.angle_alpha   90.00
_cell.angle_beta   90.00
_cell.angle_gamma   90.00
#
_symmetry.space_group_name_H-M   'P 1'
#
loop_
_entity.id
_entity.type
_entity.pdbx_description
1 polymer ?
#
loop_
_entity_poly.entity_id
_entity_poly.type
_entity_poly.pdbx_seq_one_letter_code
_entity_poly.pdbx_strand_id
1 'polypeptide(L)'
;RIVMDSVKPALGIITPGKAYLDVMEALGSLGIDNQAANDLGIRVLKIGMPWPLDPEIIQVFSRGLTEILVVEEKRSVIEDQLTSQLYNLAGESRPKIYGEFDHRGESLLPNTGELDPDLVGRAIIARLEALGISLRAKTSVAVATQGLCIDTPTRTPHFCSGCPHNTSTKVPKGSVAMGGIGCHYMATWMPDRDTRTFTQMGGEGAAWIGQAAFSSRKHVFQNLGDGTYFHSGSLATVSY
;
A
#
# COMPACT_ATOMS: atom_id res chain seq x y z
N ARG A 1 9.76 -15.40 -9.51
CA ARG A 1 10.64 -15.44 -10.67
C ARG A 1 11.66 -14.32 -10.62
N ILE A 2 12.96 -14.60 -10.72
CA ILE A 2 14.00 -13.57 -10.90
C ILE A 2 13.81 -12.99 -12.31
N VAL A 3 13.67 -11.65 -12.39
CA VAL A 3 13.40 -10.91 -13.62
C VAL A 3 14.59 -10.07 -14.09
N MET A 4 15.47 -9.69 -13.15
CA MET A 4 16.80 -9.13 -13.41
C MET A 4 17.79 -9.85 -12.52
N ASP A 5 19.01 -10.07 -13.00
CA ASP A 5 20.07 -10.75 -12.24
C ASP A 5 21.44 -10.14 -12.51
N SER A 6 22.35 -10.38 -11.58
CA SER A 6 23.76 -9.97 -11.68
C SER A 6 24.68 -11.12 -11.35
N VAL A 7 25.82 -11.18 -12.03
CA VAL A 7 26.90 -12.14 -11.76
C VAL A 7 27.53 -11.89 -10.39
N LYS A 8 27.49 -10.65 -9.90
CA LYS A 8 28.00 -10.23 -8.58
C LYS A 8 26.89 -9.44 -7.85
N PRO A 9 25.83 -10.14 -7.39
CA PRO A 9 24.71 -9.46 -6.79
C PRO A 9 25.09 -8.84 -5.45
N ALA A 10 24.64 -7.61 -5.21
CA ALA A 10 24.85 -6.88 -3.96
C ALA A 10 23.52 -6.43 -3.34
N LEU A 11 22.62 -5.86 -4.17
CA LEU A 11 21.30 -5.43 -3.76
C LEU A 11 20.23 -6.33 -4.41
N GLY A 12 19.46 -7.04 -3.58
CA GLY A 12 18.25 -7.72 -4.00
C GLY A 12 17.03 -6.80 -3.86
N ILE A 13 16.14 -6.83 -4.83
CA ILE A 13 14.82 -6.16 -4.71
C ILE A 13 13.76 -7.25 -4.84
N ILE A 14 12.90 -7.38 -3.84
CA ILE A 14 11.79 -8.32 -3.86
C ILE A 14 10.46 -7.57 -3.82
N THR A 15 9.52 -7.93 -4.70
CA THR A 15 8.32 -7.14 -4.89
C THR A 15 7.15 -7.96 -5.46
N PRO A 16 5.92 -7.78 -4.96
CA PRO A 16 4.70 -8.41 -5.45
C PRO A 16 3.82 -7.42 -6.23
N GLY A 17 2.84 -7.95 -6.94
CA GLY A 17 1.67 -7.24 -7.44
C GLY A 17 1.97 -5.94 -8.18
N LYS A 18 1.27 -4.86 -7.80
CA LYS A 18 1.42 -3.51 -8.40
C LYS A 18 2.79 -2.91 -8.10
N ALA A 19 3.32 -3.11 -6.88
CA ALA A 19 4.63 -2.60 -6.49
C ALA A 19 5.77 -3.09 -7.42
N TYR A 20 5.59 -4.25 -8.08
CA TYR A 20 6.52 -4.70 -9.13
C TYR A 20 6.55 -3.75 -10.33
N LEU A 21 5.42 -3.19 -10.73
CA LEU A 21 5.38 -2.22 -11.83
C LEU A 21 6.06 -0.92 -11.44
N ASP A 22 5.85 -0.47 -10.21
CA ASP A 22 6.52 0.73 -9.67
C ASP A 22 8.04 0.55 -9.61
N VAL A 23 8.52 -0.64 -9.20
CA VAL A 23 9.96 -0.98 -9.21
C VAL A 23 10.52 -0.94 -10.64
N MET A 24 9.83 -1.55 -11.60
CA MET A 24 10.30 -1.58 -12.98
C MET A 24 10.33 -0.20 -13.62
N GLU A 25 9.33 0.64 -13.33
CA GLU A 25 9.28 2.03 -13.80
C GLU A 25 10.36 2.88 -13.12
N ALA A 26 10.56 2.72 -11.82
CA ALA A 26 11.64 3.37 -11.09
C ALA A 26 13.02 3.02 -11.66
N LEU A 27 13.30 1.74 -11.89
CA LEU A 27 14.55 1.29 -12.50
C LEU A 27 14.72 1.86 -13.91
N GLY A 28 13.65 1.86 -14.73
CA GLY A 28 13.65 2.47 -16.06
C GLY A 28 13.96 3.97 -16.03
N SER A 29 13.33 4.71 -15.11
CA SER A 29 13.55 6.16 -14.91
C SER A 29 14.98 6.47 -14.44
N LEU A 30 15.58 5.54 -13.69
CA LEU A 30 17.00 5.61 -13.28
C LEU A 30 17.97 5.17 -14.39
N GLY A 31 17.46 4.74 -15.54
CA GLY A 31 18.28 4.24 -16.65
C GLY A 31 18.90 2.86 -16.35
N ILE A 32 18.30 2.10 -15.44
CA ILE A 32 18.78 0.78 -15.03
C ILE A 32 18.05 -0.29 -15.83
N ASP A 33 18.61 -0.65 -16.97
CA ASP A 33 18.22 -1.82 -17.76
C ASP A 33 18.91 -3.10 -17.23
N ASN A 34 18.72 -4.23 -17.91
CA ASN A 34 19.32 -5.50 -17.51
C ASN A 34 20.86 -5.46 -17.46
N GLN A 35 21.50 -4.72 -18.36
CA GLN A 35 22.96 -4.60 -18.37
C GLN A 35 23.43 -3.72 -17.19
N ALA A 36 22.82 -2.58 -16.98
CA ALA A 36 23.13 -1.71 -15.86
C ALA A 36 22.85 -2.40 -14.51
N ALA A 37 21.76 -3.16 -14.40
CA ALA A 37 21.45 -3.95 -13.22
C ALA A 37 22.54 -4.98 -12.92
N ASN A 38 23.03 -5.68 -13.96
CA ASN A 38 24.17 -6.61 -13.81
C ASN A 38 25.43 -5.89 -13.32
N ASP A 39 25.76 -4.73 -13.90
CA ASP A 39 26.97 -3.96 -13.57
C ASP A 39 26.91 -3.34 -12.18
N LEU A 40 25.71 -2.95 -11.72
CA LEU A 40 25.44 -2.39 -10.39
C LEU A 40 25.25 -3.46 -9.31
N GLY A 41 25.17 -4.72 -9.68
CA GLY A 41 24.91 -5.80 -8.72
C GLY A 41 23.47 -5.89 -8.23
N ILE A 42 22.51 -5.51 -9.06
CA ILE A 42 21.08 -5.55 -8.72
C ILE A 42 20.45 -6.86 -9.19
N ARG A 43 19.73 -7.52 -8.29
CA ARG A 43 18.88 -8.68 -8.57
C ARG A 43 17.44 -8.37 -8.19
N VAL A 44 16.48 -8.61 -9.10
CA VAL A 44 15.04 -8.35 -8.87
C VAL A 44 14.26 -9.65 -8.90
N LEU A 45 13.51 -9.92 -7.82
CA LEU A 45 12.60 -11.05 -7.69
C LEU A 45 11.15 -10.57 -7.70
N LYS A 46 10.40 -10.96 -8.72
CA LYS A 46 8.94 -10.80 -8.75
C LYS A 46 8.27 -11.95 -8.01
N ILE A 47 7.46 -11.63 -7.01
CA ILE A 47 6.65 -12.58 -6.26
C ILE A 47 5.25 -12.67 -6.87
N GLY A 48 4.81 -13.90 -7.17
CA GLY A 48 3.46 -14.18 -7.66
C GLY A 48 2.50 -14.64 -6.57
N MET A 49 3.04 -15.26 -5.51
CA MET A 49 2.28 -15.72 -4.35
C MET A 49 2.92 -15.15 -3.07
N PRO A 50 2.36 -14.08 -2.50
CA PRO A 50 2.98 -13.40 -1.35
C PRO A 50 2.84 -14.20 -0.04
N TRP A 51 1.94 -15.17 0.02
CA TRP A 51 1.76 -16.02 1.19
C TRP A 51 1.34 -17.46 0.83
N PRO A 52 2.01 -18.50 1.36
CA PRO A 52 3.33 -18.42 1.99
C PRO A 52 4.42 -18.18 0.94
N LEU A 53 5.52 -17.54 1.34
CA LEU A 53 6.70 -17.42 0.49
C LEU A 53 7.37 -18.79 0.33
N ASP A 54 7.71 -19.14 -0.90
CA ASP A 54 8.45 -20.35 -1.22
C ASP A 54 9.90 -20.24 -0.70
N PRO A 55 10.31 -21.09 0.28
CA PRO A 55 11.64 -21.01 0.85
C PRO A 55 12.76 -21.32 -0.15
N GLU A 56 12.52 -22.15 -1.17
CA GLU A 56 13.54 -22.53 -2.14
C GLU A 56 13.93 -21.33 -3.01
N ILE A 57 12.94 -20.60 -3.52
CA ILE A 57 13.21 -19.41 -4.33
C ILE A 57 13.88 -18.31 -3.50
N ILE A 58 13.52 -18.17 -2.23
CA ILE A 58 14.14 -17.20 -1.32
C ILE A 58 15.60 -17.55 -1.06
N GLN A 59 15.93 -18.82 -0.82
CA GLN A 59 17.30 -19.26 -0.66
C GLN A 59 18.14 -19.02 -1.92
N VAL A 60 17.58 -19.30 -3.11
CA VAL A 60 18.27 -19.04 -4.38
C VAL A 60 18.47 -17.55 -4.59
N PHE A 61 17.43 -16.76 -4.34
CA PHE A 61 17.46 -15.32 -4.52
C PHE A 61 18.47 -14.63 -3.60
N SER A 62 18.55 -15.04 -2.34
CA SER A 62 19.38 -14.38 -1.31
C SER A 62 20.88 -14.65 -1.47
N ARG A 63 21.28 -15.63 -2.27
CA ARG A 63 22.70 -15.99 -2.42
C ARG A 63 23.53 -14.83 -2.97
N GLY A 64 24.57 -14.47 -2.25
CA GLY A 64 25.54 -13.45 -2.63
C GLY A 64 25.05 -12.02 -2.43
N LEU A 65 23.81 -11.81 -1.98
CA LEU A 65 23.29 -10.48 -1.68
C LEU A 65 23.86 -9.96 -0.34
N THR A 66 24.20 -8.69 -0.32
CA THR A 66 24.54 -7.95 0.91
C THR A 66 23.28 -7.41 1.57
N GLU A 67 22.34 -6.90 0.76
CA GLU A 67 21.09 -6.33 1.23
C GLU A 67 19.91 -6.77 0.35
N ILE A 68 18.74 -6.83 0.96
CA ILE A 68 17.46 -7.02 0.26
C ILE A 68 16.55 -5.83 0.60
N LEU A 69 16.08 -5.13 -0.41
CA LEU A 69 15.01 -4.15 -0.33
C LEU A 69 13.68 -4.83 -0.65
N VAL A 70 12.76 -4.82 0.29
CA VAL A 70 11.39 -5.30 0.10
C VAL A 70 10.53 -4.12 -0.30
N VAL A 71 9.93 -4.19 -1.50
CA VAL A 71 9.03 -3.17 -2.01
C VAL A 71 7.63 -3.78 -2.08
N GLU A 72 6.84 -3.54 -1.06
CA GLU A 72 5.45 -4.00 -0.95
C GLU A 72 4.57 -2.89 -0.40
N GLU A 73 3.30 -2.89 -0.76
CA GLU A 73 2.34 -1.90 -0.28
C GLU A 73 1.73 -2.30 1.05
N LYS A 74 1.44 -1.28 1.86
CA LYS A 74 0.77 -1.40 3.14
C LYS A 74 1.66 -2.15 4.14
N ARG A 75 1.20 -3.29 4.61
CA ARG A 75 1.80 -4.03 5.69
C ARG A 75 2.93 -4.94 5.22
N SER A 76 3.94 -5.11 6.05
CA SER A 76 5.08 -6.01 5.83
C SER A 76 4.67 -7.50 5.85
N VAL A 77 4.17 -8.01 4.73
CA VAL A 77 3.82 -9.43 4.56
C VAL A 77 5.00 -10.24 4.06
N ILE A 78 5.75 -9.71 3.10
CA ILE A 78 6.94 -10.36 2.53
C ILE A 78 8.15 -10.15 3.43
N GLU A 79 8.35 -8.94 3.94
CA GLU A 79 9.47 -8.59 4.82
C GLU A 79 9.49 -9.47 6.07
N ASP A 80 8.34 -9.67 6.74
CA ASP A 80 8.21 -10.52 7.92
C ASP A 80 8.59 -11.98 7.63
N GLN A 81 8.12 -12.52 6.50
CA GLN A 81 8.43 -13.90 6.10
C GLN A 81 9.90 -14.06 5.72
N LEU A 82 10.47 -13.09 4.98
CA LEU A 82 11.89 -13.08 4.65
C LEU A 82 12.76 -13.07 5.91
N THR A 83 12.44 -12.19 6.84
CA THR A 83 13.16 -12.09 8.11
C THR A 83 13.11 -13.41 8.85
N SER A 84 11.96 -14.05 8.95
CA SER A 84 11.79 -15.35 9.58
C SER A 84 12.58 -16.46 8.88
N GLN A 85 12.50 -16.53 7.54
CA GLN A 85 13.15 -17.60 6.77
C GLN A 85 14.69 -17.47 6.76
N LEU A 86 15.21 -16.24 6.73
CA LEU A 86 16.66 -15.98 6.65
C LEU A 86 17.33 -15.80 8.02
N TYR A 87 16.55 -15.81 9.12
CA TYR A 87 17.06 -15.55 10.47
C TYR A 87 18.21 -16.47 10.88
N ASN A 88 18.12 -17.76 10.55
CA ASN A 88 19.09 -18.77 10.93
C ASN A 88 20.26 -18.95 9.93
N LEU A 89 20.36 -18.14 8.90
CA LEU A 89 21.53 -18.14 8.03
C LEU A 89 22.76 -17.64 8.82
N ALA A 90 23.92 -18.23 8.52
CA ALA A 90 25.18 -17.81 9.13
C ALA A 90 25.46 -16.32 8.84
N GLY A 91 26.04 -15.61 9.82
CA GLY A 91 26.10 -14.14 9.84
C GLY A 91 26.60 -13.48 8.56
N GLU A 92 27.70 -13.95 7.97
CA GLU A 92 28.26 -13.41 6.71
C GLU A 92 27.45 -13.75 5.46
N SER A 93 26.63 -14.80 5.53
CA SER A 93 25.79 -15.24 4.42
C SER A 93 24.36 -14.68 4.48
N ARG A 94 24.04 -13.95 5.54
CA ARG A 94 22.69 -13.39 5.75
C ARG A 94 22.64 -11.95 5.25
N PRO A 95 21.85 -11.67 4.17
CA PRO A 95 21.66 -10.30 3.73
C PRO A 95 20.87 -9.50 4.78
N LYS A 96 21.13 -8.21 4.87
CA LYS A 96 20.30 -7.29 5.63
C LYS A 96 19.00 -7.06 4.88
N ILE A 97 17.88 -7.00 5.60
CA ILE A 97 16.56 -6.81 5.02
C ILE A 97 16.05 -5.42 5.40
N TYR A 98 15.54 -4.69 4.42
CA TYR A 98 14.97 -3.37 4.56
C TYR A 98 13.67 -3.29 3.77
N GLY A 99 12.66 -2.65 4.31
CA GLY A 99 11.36 -2.43 3.69
C GLY A 99 10.73 -1.15 4.21
N GLU A 100 9.92 -1.25 5.27
CA GLU A 100 9.30 -0.07 5.89
C GLU A 100 10.33 0.86 6.55
N PHE A 101 11.40 0.29 7.11
CA PHE A 101 12.43 1.04 7.85
C PHE A 101 13.84 0.76 7.32
N ASP A 102 14.70 1.73 7.47
CA ASP A 102 16.12 1.60 7.19
C ASP A 102 16.91 1.09 8.43
N HIS A 103 18.24 1.05 8.30
CA HIS A 103 19.15 0.61 9.37
C HIS A 103 19.20 1.54 10.59
N ARG A 104 18.63 2.74 10.51
CA ARG A 104 18.53 3.72 11.61
C ARG A 104 17.17 3.67 12.27
N GLY A 105 16.23 2.89 11.73
CA GLY A 105 14.83 2.88 12.14
C GLY A 105 14.04 4.06 11.57
N GLU A 106 14.58 4.75 10.55
CA GLU A 106 13.88 5.81 9.84
C GLU A 106 12.98 5.20 8.74
N SER A 107 11.84 5.83 8.48
CA SER A 107 10.92 5.35 7.44
C SER A 107 11.56 5.40 6.06
N LEU A 108 11.63 4.26 5.39
CA LEU A 108 12.16 4.10 4.04
C LEU A 108 11.04 4.01 3.02
N LEU A 109 10.10 3.10 3.22
CA LEU A 109 8.88 2.97 2.42
C LEU A 109 7.66 3.05 3.35
N PRO A 110 6.65 3.88 3.03
CA PRO A 110 5.49 4.05 3.90
C PRO A 110 4.59 2.82 3.87
N ASN A 111 4.04 2.47 5.03
CA ASN A 111 3.02 1.43 5.17
C ASN A 111 1.58 1.96 5.01
N THR A 112 1.43 3.19 4.59
CA THR A 112 0.14 3.85 4.33
C THR A 112 0.16 4.54 2.99
N GLY A 113 -1.01 4.75 2.42
CA GLY A 113 -1.12 5.36 1.10
C GLY A 113 -0.80 4.39 -0.04
N GLU A 114 -0.35 4.90 -1.14
CA GLU A 114 0.05 4.19 -2.34
C GLU A 114 1.54 4.43 -2.60
N LEU A 115 2.25 3.39 -3.01
CA LEU A 115 3.61 3.55 -3.50
C LEU A 115 3.58 4.15 -4.91
N ASP A 116 4.55 5.00 -5.19
CA ASP A 116 4.80 5.53 -6.53
C ASP A 116 6.25 5.27 -6.98
N PRO A 117 6.53 5.27 -8.29
CA PRO A 117 7.85 4.99 -8.82
C PRO A 117 8.94 5.93 -8.31
N ASP A 118 8.64 7.21 -8.06
CA ASP A 118 9.62 8.18 -7.57
C ASP A 118 10.06 7.87 -6.14
N LEU A 119 9.11 7.50 -5.29
CA LEU A 119 9.38 7.07 -3.92
C LEU A 119 10.23 5.79 -3.89
N VAL A 120 9.85 4.81 -4.71
CA VAL A 120 10.60 3.56 -4.87
C VAL A 120 11.99 3.84 -5.41
N GLY A 121 12.12 4.72 -6.39
CA GLY A 121 13.41 5.14 -6.96
C GLY A 121 14.34 5.77 -5.92
N ARG A 122 13.81 6.64 -5.05
CA ARG A 122 14.58 7.22 -3.94
C ARG A 122 15.07 6.15 -2.96
N ALA A 123 14.22 5.18 -2.63
CA ALA A 123 14.62 4.07 -1.74
C ALA A 123 15.73 3.21 -2.38
N ILE A 124 15.64 2.90 -3.68
CA ILE A 124 16.67 2.16 -4.41
C ILE A 124 18.00 2.94 -4.41
N ILE A 125 17.97 4.24 -4.71
CA ILE A 125 19.16 5.10 -4.69
C ILE A 125 19.81 5.09 -3.29
N ALA A 126 19.02 5.31 -2.25
CA ALA A 126 19.51 5.33 -0.87
C ALA A 126 20.18 4.00 -0.48
N ARG A 127 19.66 2.86 -0.95
CA ARG A 127 20.28 1.55 -0.67
C ARG A 127 21.57 1.34 -1.47
N LEU A 128 21.61 1.73 -2.73
CA LEU A 128 22.82 1.67 -3.55
C LEU A 128 23.92 2.54 -2.95
N GLU A 129 23.62 3.77 -2.56
CA GLU A 129 24.56 4.68 -1.88
C GLU A 129 25.09 4.09 -0.57
N ALA A 130 24.25 3.47 0.24
CA ALA A 130 24.65 2.79 1.48
C ALA A 130 25.61 1.62 1.23
N LEU A 131 25.51 0.98 0.06
CA LEU A 131 26.44 -0.06 -0.40
C LEU A 131 27.70 0.51 -1.06
N GLY A 132 27.84 1.84 -1.16
CA GLY A 132 28.97 2.50 -1.85
C GLY A 132 28.88 2.41 -3.38
N ILE A 133 27.73 2.07 -3.92
CA ILE A 133 27.48 1.96 -5.36
C ILE A 133 26.91 3.29 -5.85
N SER A 134 27.72 4.05 -6.60
CA SER A 134 27.27 5.34 -7.16
C SER A 134 26.62 5.14 -8.52
N LEU A 135 25.39 5.60 -8.68
CA LEU A 135 24.79 5.78 -10.01
C LEU A 135 25.54 6.91 -10.73
N ARG A 136 26.26 6.57 -11.80
CA ARG A 136 26.79 7.61 -12.70
C ARG A 136 25.58 8.32 -13.31
N ALA A 137 25.35 9.55 -12.85
CA ALA A 137 24.20 10.35 -13.20
C ALA A 137 24.11 10.57 -14.73
N LYS A 138 23.33 9.72 -15.40
CA LYS A 138 22.69 10.05 -16.67
C LYS A 138 21.23 10.45 -16.46
N THR A 139 20.79 10.48 -15.21
CA THR A 139 19.39 10.73 -14.90
C THR A 139 19.30 11.99 -14.08
N SER A 140 18.82 13.05 -14.71
CA SER A 140 18.04 14.03 -13.99
C SER A 140 16.74 13.33 -13.57
N VAL A 141 16.80 12.44 -12.58
CA VAL A 141 15.67 12.37 -11.66
C VAL A 141 15.68 13.79 -11.12
N ALA A 142 14.82 14.64 -11.68
CA ALA A 142 14.40 15.81 -10.98
C ALA A 142 13.97 15.25 -9.63
N VAL A 143 14.88 15.27 -8.66
CA VAL A 143 14.49 15.31 -7.26
C VAL A 143 13.51 16.46 -7.31
N ALA A 144 12.22 16.12 -7.36
CA ALA A 144 11.18 17.08 -7.09
C ALA A 144 11.47 17.48 -5.65
N THR A 145 12.50 18.31 -5.52
CA THR A 145 12.80 19.08 -4.32
C THR A 145 11.45 19.59 -3.91
N GLN A 146 11.04 19.11 -2.77
CA GLN A 146 9.90 19.54 -1.96
C GLN A 146 8.96 20.41 -2.80
N GLY A 147 7.97 19.73 -3.42
CA GLY A 147 7.12 20.39 -4.38
C GLY A 147 6.66 21.69 -3.78
N LEU A 148 6.81 22.76 -4.54
CA LEU A 148 5.79 23.75 -4.50
C LEU A 148 4.48 22.99 -4.30
N CYS A 149 3.86 23.09 -3.13
CA CYS A 149 2.47 22.76 -2.96
C CYS A 149 1.73 23.69 -3.91
N ILE A 150 1.73 23.33 -5.18
CA ILE A 150 0.75 23.85 -6.10
C ILE A 150 -0.52 23.28 -5.52
N ASP A 151 -1.36 24.14 -4.96
CA ASP A 151 -2.72 23.82 -4.59
C ASP A 151 -3.43 23.36 -5.86
N THR A 152 -3.12 22.13 -6.27
CA THR A 152 -3.83 21.49 -7.37
C THR A 152 -5.24 21.25 -6.86
N PRO A 153 -6.26 21.79 -7.54
CA PRO A 153 -7.64 21.60 -7.10
C PRO A 153 -7.92 20.10 -6.98
N THR A 154 -8.01 19.62 -5.76
CA THR A 154 -8.31 18.22 -5.46
C THR A 154 -9.76 17.95 -5.85
N ARG A 155 -9.99 16.96 -6.70
CA ARG A 155 -11.35 16.50 -6.97
C ARG A 155 -11.98 15.97 -5.70
N THR A 156 -13.02 16.65 -5.25
CA THR A 156 -13.86 16.11 -4.17
C THR A 156 -14.87 15.11 -4.74
N PRO A 157 -15.13 13.99 -4.05
CA PRO A 157 -16.19 13.09 -4.43
C PRO A 157 -17.54 13.80 -4.49
N HIS A 158 -18.34 13.48 -5.50
CA HIS A 158 -19.68 14.00 -5.66
C HIS A 158 -20.59 12.96 -6.31
N PHE A 159 -21.89 13.04 -6.05
CA PHE A 159 -22.87 12.19 -6.71
C PHE A 159 -23.13 12.67 -8.13
N CYS A 160 -23.45 11.72 -9.01
CA CYS A 160 -23.85 12.05 -10.40
C CYS A 160 -25.05 12.99 -10.42
N SER A 161 -25.16 13.80 -11.47
CA SER A 161 -26.30 14.68 -11.67
C SER A 161 -27.60 13.87 -11.75
N GLY A 162 -28.61 14.26 -10.97
CA GLY A 162 -29.89 13.53 -10.90
C GLY A 162 -29.85 12.20 -10.11
N CYS A 163 -28.71 11.85 -9.51
CA CYS A 163 -28.60 10.62 -8.74
C CYS A 163 -29.49 10.66 -7.48
N PRO A 164 -30.23 9.57 -7.15
CA PRO A 164 -31.03 9.48 -5.93
C PRO A 164 -30.23 9.72 -4.63
N HIS A 165 -28.93 9.40 -4.61
CA HIS A 165 -28.06 9.65 -3.46
C HIS A 165 -27.99 11.13 -3.06
N ASN A 166 -28.24 12.05 -3.99
CA ASN A 166 -28.31 13.49 -3.68
C ASN A 166 -29.39 13.81 -2.63
N THR A 167 -30.43 12.98 -2.55
CA THR A 167 -31.53 13.14 -1.61
C THR A 167 -31.46 12.11 -0.47
N SER A 168 -31.27 10.83 -0.79
CA SER A 168 -31.38 9.73 0.18
C SER A 168 -30.29 9.75 1.24
N THR A 169 -29.12 10.36 0.99
CA THR A 169 -28.05 10.47 1.96
C THR A 169 -28.18 11.69 2.89
N LYS A 170 -29.18 12.54 2.69
CA LYS A 170 -29.49 13.66 3.62
C LYS A 170 -30.28 13.16 4.80
N VAL A 171 -29.78 13.44 5.99
CA VAL A 171 -30.47 13.11 7.25
C VAL A 171 -31.02 14.36 7.92
N PRO A 172 -32.05 14.24 8.78
CA PRO A 172 -32.59 15.37 9.54
C PRO A 172 -31.50 16.05 10.37
N LYS A 173 -31.63 17.38 10.56
CA LYS A 173 -30.68 18.16 11.34
C LYS A 173 -30.52 17.59 12.74
N GLY A 174 -29.27 17.38 13.16
CA GLY A 174 -28.91 16.77 14.45
C GLY A 174 -28.89 15.24 14.45
N SER A 175 -29.33 14.61 13.35
CA SER A 175 -29.16 13.16 13.16
C SER A 175 -27.79 12.84 12.56
N VAL A 176 -27.40 11.57 12.61
CA VAL A 176 -26.15 11.04 12.05
C VAL A 176 -26.46 9.85 11.17
N ALA A 177 -25.77 9.73 10.06
CA ALA A 177 -25.78 8.56 9.22
C ALA A 177 -24.51 7.71 9.38
N MET A 178 -24.67 6.43 9.16
CA MET A 178 -23.59 5.46 8.92
C MET A 178 -23.65 5.02 7.46
N GLY A 179 -22.53 5.01 6.78
CA GLY A 179 -22.43 4.68 5.37
C GLY A 179 -22.18 3.20 5.13
N GLY A 180 -22.71 2.70 4.04
CA GLY A 180 -22.26 1.47 3.42
C GLY A 180 -21.15 1.72 2.40
N ILE A 181 -20.80 0.70 1.63
CA ILE A 181 -19.78 0.77 0.59
C ILE A 181 -20.34 1.41 -0.69
N GLY A 182 -19.48 1.86 -1.58
CA GLY A 182 -19.85 2.52 -2.83
C GLY A 182 -20.19 3.99 -2.64
N CYS A 183 -21.27 4.45 -3.29
CA CYS A 183 -21.65 5.86 -3.23
C CYS A 183 -22.04 6.34 -1.82
N HIS A 184 -22.51 5.48 -0.95
CA HIS A 184 -22.77 5.84 0.45
C HIS A 184 -21.49 6.17 1.20
N TYR A 185 -20.37 5.50 0.89
CA TYR A 185 -19.06 5.82 1.46
C TYR A 185 -18.62 7.24 1.10
N MET A 186 -18.84 7.70 -0.13
CA MET A 186 -18.49 9.06 -0.54
C MET A 186 -19.17 10.13 0.32
N ALA A 187 -20.34 9.84 0.91
CA ALA A 187 -21.03 10.76 1.79
C ALA A 187 -20.23 11.09 3.06
N THR A 188 -19.27 10.25 3.46
CA THR A 188 -18.37 10.53 4.60
C THR A 188 -17.46 11.75 4.37
N TRP A 189 -17.20 12.09 3.10
CA TRP A 189 -16.40 13.26 2.70
C TRP A 189 -17.24 14.48 2.38
N MET A 190 -18.56 14.39 2.51
CA MET A 190 -19.50 15.48 2.25
C MET A 190 -20.02 16.03 3.58
N PRO A 191 -19.57 17.24 4.03
CA PRO A 191 -19.90 17.77 5.35
C PRO A 191 -21.40 17.96 5.61
N ASP A 192 -22.18 18.18 4.53
CA ASP A 192 -23.64 18.39 4.59
C ASP A 192 -24.44 17.10 4.72
N ARG A 193 -23.78 15.93 4.81
CA ARG A 193 -24.44 14.61 4.87
C ARG A 193 -24.44 14.01 6.28
N ASP A 194 -23.64 14.53 7.20
CA ASP A 194 -23.49 14.00 8.56
C ASP A 194 -23.25 12.48 8.61
N THR A 195 -22.60 11.90 7.59
CA THR A 195 -22.20 10.51 7.55
C THR A 195 -20.86 10.35 8.24
N ARG A 196 -20.84 9.63 9.38
CA ARG A 196 -19.70 9.63 10.30
C ARG A 196 -18.79 8.43 10.18
N THR A 197 -19.36 7.27 9.86
CA THR A 197 -18.64 5.99 9.81
C THR A 197 -19.13 5.16 8.65
N PHE A 198 -18.41 4.11 8.35
CA PHE A 198 -18.79 3.10 7.37
C PHE A 198 -18.30 1.73 7.84
N THR A 199 -18.86 0.67 7.28
CA THR A 199 -18.46 -0.72 7.53
C THR A 199 -18.42 -1.50 6.22
N GLN A 200 -17.82 -2.71 6.26
CA GLN A 200 -17.82 -3.62 5.12
C GLN A 200 -19.24 -4.05 4.74
N MET A 201 -19.38 -4.48 3.49
CA MET A 201 -20.65 -5.01 2.99
C MET A 201 -21.14 -6.19 3.84
N GLY A 202 -22.37 -6.08 4.33
CA GLY A 202 -22.99 -7.06 5.23
C GLY A 202 -22.85 -6.75 6.73
N GLY A 203 -22.01 -5.77 7.08
CA GLY A 203 -21.86 -5.30 8.47
C GLY A 203 -22.47 -3.93 8.71
N GLU A 204 -23.18 -3.37 7.71
CA GLU A 204 -23.77 -2.04 7.82
C GLU A 204 -24.76 -1.97 8.97
N GLY A 205 -24.52 -1.01 9.87
CA GLY A 205 -25.33 -0.79 11.06
C GLY A 205 -24.91 -1.65 12.27
N ALA A 206 -24.27 -2.80 12.09
CA ALA A 206 -23.87 -3.67 13.20
C ALA A 206 -23.04 -2.96 14.27
N ALA A 207 -22.24 -1.97 13.88
CA ALA A 207 -21.47 -1.15 14.85
C ALA A 207 -22.37 -0.37 15.80
N TRP A 208 -23.57 0.02 15.39
CA TRP A 208 -24.50 0.75 16.24
C TRP A 208 -25.04 -0.09 17.40
N ILE A 209 -25.20 -1.41 17.20
CA ILE A 209 -25.64 -2.32 18.26
C ILE A 209 -24.73 -2.19 19.51
N GLY A 210 -23.41 -2.16 19.30
CA GLY A 210 -22.44 -1.96 20.37
C GLY A 210 -22.35 -0.52 20.87
N GLN A 211 -22.49 0.46 19.98
CA GLN A 211 -22.34 1.88 20.31
C GLN A 211 -23.57 2.47 21.03
N ALA A 212 -24.77 1.96 20.77
CA ALA A 212 -26.02 2.51 21.28
C ALA A 212 -26.02 2.63 22.80
N ALA A 213 -25.51 1.62 23.50
CA ALA A 213 -25.46 1.58 24.98
C ALA A 213 -24.56 2.70 25.58
N PHE A 214 -23.63 3.23 24.81
CA PHE A 214 -22.66 4.24 25.23
C PHE A 214 -22.91 5.63 24.61
N SER A 215 -24.02 5.79 23.89
CA SER A 215 -24.39 7.00 23.19
C SER A 215 -25.63 7.65 23.76
N SER A 216 -25.65 8.97 23.82
CA SER A 216 -26.87 9.72 24.11
C SER A 216 -27.86 9.80 22.94
N ARG A 217 -27.45 9.33 21.76
CA ARG A 217 -28.29 9.31 20.56
C ARG A 217 -29.32 8.20 20.66
N LYS A 218 -30.54 8.48 20.27
CA LYS A 218 -31.64 7.49 20.28
C LYS A 218 -31.64 6.61 19.04
N HIS A 219 -31.09 7.10 17.92
CA HIS A 219 -31.05 6.39 16.65
C HIS A 219 -29.94 6.92 15.74
N VAL A 220 -29.60 6.17 14.73
CA VAL A 220 -28.78 6.55 13.58
C VAL A 220 -29.48 6.12 12.29
N PHE A 221 -29.14 6.78 11.19
CA PHE A 221 -29.57 6.34 9.85
C PHE A 221 -28.50 5.46 9.25
N GLN A 222 -28.86 4.27 8.80
CA GLN A 222 -27.95 3.39 8.09
C GLN A 222 -28.26 3.42 6.60
N ASN A 223 -27.31 3.90 5.80
CA ASN A 223 -27.35 3.83 4.36
C ASN A 223 -26.61 2.58 3.88
N LEU A 224 -27.26 1.74 3.08
CA LEU A 224 -26.65 0.57 2.45
C LEU A 224 -27.16 0.39 1.04
N GLY A 225 -26.35 -0.26 0.19
CA GLY A 225 -26.71 -0.56 -1.19
C GLY A 225 -27.67 -1.74 -1.30
N ASP A 226 -28.45 -1.76 -2.37
CA ASP A 226 -29.37 -2.85 -2.73
C ASP A 226 -28.62 -4.19 -2.87
N GLY A 227 -27.46 -4.19 -3.53
CA GLY A 227 -26.63 -5.39 -3.65
C GLY A 227 -26.25 -5.95 -2.28
N THR A 228 -25.75 -5.11 -1.37
CA THR A 228 -25.46 -5.53 0.00
C THR A 228 -26.68 -6.06 0.72
N TYR A 229 -27.81 -5.36 0.64
CA TYR A 229 -29.04 -5.76 1.31
C TYR A 229 -29.45 -7.19 0.91
N PHE A 230 -29.43 -7.48 -0.39
CA PHE A 230 -29.86 -8.80 -0.89
C PHE A 230 -28.85 -9.92 -0.63
N HIS A 231 -27.54 -9.67 -0.59
CA HIS A 231 -26.58 -10.76 -0.40
C HIS A 231 -26.23 -11.02 1.08
N SER A 232 -26.18 -9.99 1.94
CA SER A 232 -25.70 -10.17 3.33
C SER A 232 -26.22 -9.13 4.33
N GLY A 233 -26.61 -7.94 3.90
CA GLY A 233 -26.99 -6.83 4.78
C GLY A 233 -28.32 -7.05 5.51
N SER A 234 -29.18 -7.94 5.03
CA SER A 234 -30.48 -8.23 5.66
C SER A 234 -30.31 -8.78 7.09
N LEU A 235 -29.27 -9.56 7.35
CA LEU A 235 -29.00 -10.09 8.70
C LEU A 235 -28.61 -8.98 9.67
N ALA A 236 -27.76 -8.07 9.25
CA ALA A 236 -27.39 -6.91 10.07
C ALA A 236 -28.61 -6.00 10.32
N THR A 237 -29.44 -5.77 9.32
CA THR A 237 -30.65 -4.90 9.41
C THR A 237 -31.70 -5.45 10.36
N VAL A 238 -31.85 -6.78 10.46
CA VAL A 238 -32.83 -7.43 11.36
C VAL A 238 -32.35 -7.49 12.81
N SER A 239 -31.09 -7.25 13.07
CA SER A 239 -30.47 -7.34 14.40
C SER A 239 -30.61 -6.07 15.25
N TYR A 240 -31.33 -5.02 14.78
CA TYR A 240 -31.52 -3.74 15.49
C TYR A 240 -32.79 -3.71 16.30
#